data_324007022fb7c399ffdbd9a076410af3
#
_entry.id   324007022fb7c399ffdbd9a076410af3
#
_cell.length_a   1.000
_cell.length_b   1.000
_cell.length_c   1.000
_cell.angle_alpha   90.00
_cell.angle_beta   90.00
_cell.angle_gamma   90.00
#
_symmetry.space_group_name_H-M   'P 1'
#
loop_
_entity.id
_entity.type
_entity.pdbx_description
1 polymer ?
#
loop_
_entity_poly.entity_id
_entity_poly.type
_entity_poly.pdbx_seq_one_letter_code
_entity_poly.pdbx_strand_id
1 'polypeptide(L)'
;MMSRPVDLFYNTYANFTDRVLASVRAATFGEDIGQNSWVTVDEYDRFIEWLQLTRDSHALEVASGSGGPALYLAGKSGCRVTGIDVNPKGVATATQAAGRHEAGRRATFKVADANEPLPYADNRFDALLCIDSMNHFPNRRETLREWRRVLKLGGRAVFTDPVVITGPVTNEELAQRSSIGLFLFTPRALNEELIAEAGFRILEQHDVTENAAQVSRRWREARERLREDLLQIEGGERYEGVQKFLASVHRLTHERRLSRIAYLVEK
;
A
#
# COMPACT_ATOMS: atom_id res chain seq x y z
N MET A 1 11.96 24.79 -2.66
CA MET A 1 12.43 23.43 -2.95
C MET A 1 11.53 22.50 -2.13
N MET A 2 10.60 21.78 -2.76
CA MET A 2 9.81 20.79 -2.04
C MET A 2 10.73 19.64 -1.64
N SER A 3 10.79 19.31 -0.34
CA SER A 3 11.54 18.16 0.15
C SER A 3 11.02 16.90 -0.55
N ARG A 4 11.91 16.04 -1.01
CA ARG A 4 11.54 14.81 -1.73
C ARG A 4 10.70 13.92 -0.82
N PRO A 5 9.50 13.49 -1.25
CA PRO A 5 8.58 12.64 -0.44
C PRO A 5 9.19 11.33 0.06
N VAL A 6 10.26 10.90 -0.58
CA VAL A 6 10.99 9.65 -0.30
C VAL A 6 11.58 9.58 1.12
N ASP A 7 11.88 10.72 1.75
CA ASP A 7 12.59 10.74 3.04
C ASP A 7 11.75 10.21 4.21
N LEU A 8 10.44 10.35 4.18
CA LEU A 8 9.59 9.88 5.27
C LEU A 8 9.44 8.36 5.27
N PHE A 9 9.17 7.77 4.12
CA PHE A 9 9.12 6.31 3.96
C PHE A 9 10.49 5.67 4.13
N TYR A 10 11.57 6.37 3.72
CA TYR A 10 12.94 5.90 3.88
C TYR A 10 13.28 5.59 5.35
N ASN A 11 12.96 6.52 6.27
CA ASN A 11 13.20 6.32 7.70
C ASN A 11 12.29 5.24 8.30
N THR A 12 11.05 5.12 7.83
CA THR A 12 10.13 4.07 8.28
C THR A 12 10.69 2.68 7.97
N TYR A 13 11.20 2.47 6.76
CA TYR A 13 11.76 1.17 6.37
C TYR A 13 13.14 0.90 6.96
N ALA A 14 13.95 1.95 7.20
CA ALA A 14 15.24 1.79 7.88
C ALA A 14 15.11 1.26 9.31
N ASN A 15 14.04 1.64 10.02
CA ASN A 15 13.77 1.24 11.39
C ASN A 15 12.65 0.18 11.51
N PHE A 16 12.29 -0.46 10.41
CA PHE A 16 11.12 -1.34 10.35
C PHE A 16 11.16 -2.51 11.34
N THR A 17 12.35 -3.01 11.65
CA THR A 17 12.58 -4.11 12.58
C THR A 17 12.76 -3.68 14.03
N ASP A 18 12.67 -2.37 14.32
CA ASP A 18 12.72 -1.87 15.70
C ASP A 18 11.57 -2.45 16.53
N ARG A 19 11.86 -2.83 17.79
CA ARG A 19 10.89 -3.48 18.68
C ARG A 19 9.71 -2.59 19.03
N VAL A 20 9.94 -1.29 19.22
CA VAL A 20 8.88 -0.33 19.53
C VAL A 20 7.94 -0.20 18.33
N LEU A 21 8.50 -0.04 17.11
CA LEU A 21 7.71 0.03 15.89
C LEU A 21 6.97 -1.27 15.59
N ALA A 22 7.56 -2.43 15.87
CA ALA A 22 6.88 -3.71 15.78
C ALA A 22 5.71 -3.80 16.77
N SER A 23 5.89 -3.32 18.01
CA SER A 23 4.81 -3.25 19.02
C SER A 23 3.68 -2.31 18.59
N VAL A 24 4.01 -1.17 17.97
CA VAL A 24 3.01 -0.27 17.37
C VAL A 24 2.22 -0.99 16.28
N ARG A 25 2.88 -1.70 15.35
CA ARG A 25 2.19 -2.44 14.28
C ARG A 25 1.28 -3.54 14.85
N ALA A 26 1.78 -4.36 15.76
CA ALA A 26 0.99 -5.41 16.39
C ALA A 26 -0.28 -4.86 17.08
N ALA A 27 -0.15 -3.74 17.79
CA ALA A 27 -1.29 -3.07 18.43
C ALA A 27 -2.26 -2.40 17.43
N THR A 28 -1.75 -2.02 16.25
CA THR A 28 -2.53 -1.36 15.19
C THR A 28 -3.36 -2.38 14.40
N PHE A 29 -2.72 -3.43 13.94
CA PHE A 29 -3.29 -4.37 12.98
C PHE A 29 -3.87 -5.64 13.63
N GLY A 30 -3.49 -5.95 14.87
CA GLY A 30 -3.76 -7.23 15.53
C GLY A 30 -2.78 -8.30 15.02
N GLU A 31 -2.90 -8.70 13.76
CA GLU A 31 -1.91 -9.55 13.09
C GLU A 31 -0.97 -8.67 12.25
N ASP A 32 0.32 -8.66 12.63
CA ASP A 32 1.38 -7.91 11.96
C ASP A 32 2.06 -8.81 10.91
N ILE A 33 1.67 -8.66 9.65
CA ILE A 33 2.33 -9.28 8.51
C ILE A 33 3.39 -8.35 7.88
N GLY A 34 3.76 -7.27 8.55
CA GLY A 34 4.71 -6.28 8.05
C GLY A 34 4.09 -5.25 7.11
N GLN A 35 2.78 -5.03 7.17
CA GLN A 35 2.10 -4.01 6.38
C GLN A 35 2.39 -2.59 6.90
N ASN A 36 2.43 -1.64 5.95
CA ASN A 36 2.53 -0.21 6.22
C ASN A 36 1.46 0.54 5.40
N SER A 37 0.21 0.15 5.60
CA SER A 37 -0.97 0.57 4.84
C SER A 37 -2.22 0.59 5.73
N TRP A 38 -3.40 0.67 5.18
CA TRP A 38 -4.67 0.59 5.91
C TRP A 38 -5.28 -0.82 5.87
N VAL A 39 -4.60 -1.78 5.25
CA VAL A 39 -5.09 -3.15 5.07
C VAL A 39 -4.93 -3.97 6.34
N THR A 40 -6.00 -4.65 6.76
CA THR A 40 -5.96 -5.71 7.77
C THR A 40 -5.73 -7.07 7.10
N VAL A 41 -5.35 -8.09 7.87
CA VAL A 41 -5.13 -9.44 7.33
C VAL A 41 -6.42 -10.01 6.74
N ASP A 42 -7.56 -9.85 7.40
CA ASP A 42 -8.87 -10.32 6.90
C ASP A 42 -9.24 -9.67 5.55
N GLU A 43 -8.92 -8.39 5.38
CA GLU A 43 -9.14 -7.70 4.10
C GLU A 43 -8.16 -8.19 3.04
N TYR A 44 -6.89 -8.38 3.41
CA TYR A 44 -5.85 -8.86 2.50
C TYR A 44 -6.13 -10.30 2.03
N ASP A 45 -6.64 -11.16 2.92
CA ASP A 45 -7.09 -12.51 2.58
C ASP A 45 -8.19 -12.50 1.53
N ARG A 46 -9.17 -11.61 1.66
CA ARG A 46 -10.20 -11.41 0.65
C ARG A 46 -9.61 -10.98 -0.71
N PHE A 47 -8.61 -10.10 -0.69
CA PHE A 47 -7.92 -9.69 -1.92
C PHE A 47 -7.15 -10.86 -2.56
N ILE A 48 -6.55 -11.73 -1.76
CA ILE A 48 -5.88 -12.96 -2.24
C ILE A 48 -6.91 -13.90 -2.89
N GLU A 49 -8.07 -14.08 -2.28
CA GLU A 49 -9.17 -14.90 -2.84
C GLU A 49 -9.65 -14.35 -4.19
N TRP A 50 -9.79 -13.03 -4.33
CA TRP A 50 -10.18 -12.39 -5.58
C TRP A 50 -9.22 -12.67 -6.73
N LEU A 51 -7.94 -12.80 -6.44
CA LEU A 51 -6.91 -13.04 -7.45
C LEU A 51 -6.88 -14.47 -7.98
N GLN A 52 -7.52 -15.43 -7.31
CA GLN A 52 -7.59 -16.85 -7.70
C GLN A 52 -6.22 -17.47 -8.04
N LEU A 53 -5.21 -17.16 -7.23
CA LEU A 53 -3.84 -17.61 -7.43
C LEU A 53 -3.68 -19.10 -7.14
N THR A 54 -2.80 -19.73 -7.90
CA THR A 54 -2.35 -21.11 -7.71
C THR A 54 -0.85 -21.15 -7.42
N ARG A 55 -0.31 -22.33 -7.08
CA ARG A 55 1.14 -22.53 -6.86
C ARG A 55 2.00 -22.23 -8.09
N ASP A 56 1.43 -22.32 -9.29
CA ASP A 56 2.10 -22.05 -10.55
C ASP A 56 2.02 -20.58 -10.97
N SER A 57 1.16 -19.81 -10.33
CA SER A 57 0.96 -18.39 -10.60
C SER A 57 2.20 -17.55 -10.23
N HIS A 58 2.35 -16.44 -10.91
CA HIS A 58 3.34 -15.43 -10.63
C HIS A 58 2.67 -14.06 -10.45
N ALA A 59 2.71 -13.52 -9.25
CA ALA A 59 2.17 -12.21 -8.92
C ALA A 59 3.24 -11.12 -8.93
N LEU A 60 2.86 -9.91 -9.30
CA LEU A 60 3.63 -8.67 -9.14
C LEU A 60 3.00 -7.84 -8.01
N GLU A 61 3.78 -7.50 -6.99
CA GLU A 61 3.36 -6.50 -6.00
C GLU A 61 4.08 -5.19 -6.25
N VAL A 62 3.31 -4.15 -6.59
CA VAL A 62 3.78 -2.79 -6.85
C VAL A 62 3.74 -2.00 -5.55
N ALA A 63 4.82 -1.26 -5.26
CA ALA A 63 5.04 -0.57 -4.00
C ALA A 63 5.05 -1.53 -2.80
N SER A 64 5.85 -2.60 -2.91
CA SER A 64 5.91 -3.71 -1.95
C SER A 64 6.51 -3.35 -0.58
N GLY A 65 7.10 -2.16 -0.45
CA GLY A 65 7.67 -1.65 0.80
C GLY A 65 8.68 -2.62 1.43
N SER A 66 8.42 -3.01 2.69
CA SER A 66 9.22 -3.97 3.45
C SER A 66 8.96 -5.44 3.10
N GLY A 67 8.05 -5.72 2.15
CA GLY A 67 7.81 -7.05 1.61
C GLY A 67 6.94 -7.98 2.46
N GLY A 68 6.43 -7.52 3.60
CA GLY A 68 5.62 -8.35 4.48
C GLY A 68 4.37 -8.93 3.80
N PRO A 69 3.50 -8.10 3.20
CA PRO A 69 2.34 -8.58 2.45
C PRO A 69 2.71 -9.53 1.29
N ALA A 70 3.80 -9.25 0.54
CA ALA A 70 4.29 -10.15 -0.51
C ALA A 70 4.67 -11.54 0.04
N LEU A 71 5.36 -11.59 1.18
CA LEU A 71 5.73 -12.84 1.84
C LEU A 71 4.50 -13.59 2.36
N TYR A 72 3.55 -12.87 2.94
CA TYR A 72 2.27 -13.44 3.36
C TYR A 72 1.50 -14.03 2.17
N LEU A 73 1.38 -13.28 1.07
CA LEU A 73 0.78 -13.76 -0.18
C LEU A 73 1.44 -15.04 -0.68
N ALA A 74 2.79 -15.05 -0.75
CA ALA A 74 3.55 -16.22 -1.20
C ALA A 74 3.33 -17.44 -0.28
N GLY A 75 3.24 -17.22 1.04
CA GLY A 75 2.95 -18.28 2.02
C GLY A 75 1.54 -18.84 1.88
N LYS A 76 0.54 -17.96 1.78
CA LYS A 76 -0.88 -18.30 1.74
C LYS A 76 -1.27 -19.04 0.45
N SER A 77 -0.86 -18.51 -0.70
CA SER A 77 -1.23 -19.06 -2.02
C SER A 77 -0.24 -20.09 -2.57
N GLY A 78 1.00 -20.08 -2.07
CA GLY A 78 2.09 -20.85 -2.62
C GLY A 78 2.59 -20.35 -3.98
N CYS A 79 2.13 -19.22 -4.49
CA CYS A 79 2.55 -18.63 -5.76
C CYS A 79 3.96 -18.02 -5.69
N ARG A 80 4.54 -17.67 -6.82
CA ARG A 80 5.73 -16.82 -6.88
C ARG A 80 5.30 -15.35 -6.80
N VAL A 81 6.08 -14.54 -6.08
CA VAL A 81 5.85 -13.10 -5.97
C VAL A 81 7.10 -12.33 -6.37
N THR A 82 6.93 -11.34 -7.22
CA THR A 82 7.94 -10.30 -7.44
C THR A 82 7.42 -9.01 -6.84
N GLY A 83 8.12 -8.48 -5.83
CA GLY A 83 7.84 -7.16 -5.26
C GLY A 83 8.74 -6.09 -5.89
N ILE A 84 8.17 -4.94 -6.20
CA ILE A 84 8.93 -3.76 -6.61
C ILE A 84 8.60 -2.57 -5.73
N ASP A 85 9.61 -1.78 -5.42
CA ASP A 85 9.45 -0.54 -4.70
C ASP A 85 10.51 0.47 -5.16
N VAL A 86 10.18 1.75 -5.15
CA VAL A 86 11.13 2.82 -5.48
C VAL A 86 12.15 3.06 -4.35
N ASN A 87 11.81 2.63 -3.13
CA ASN A 87 12.63 2.84 -1.93
C ASN A 87 13.64 1.69 -1.75
N PRO A 88 14.97 1.95 -1.93
CA PRO A 88 15.98 0.90 -1.82
C PRO A 88 16.10 0.31 -0.41
N LYS A 89 15.73 1.07 0.65
CA LYS A 89 15.70 0.55 2.02
C LYS A 89 14.55 -0.42 2.24
N GLY A 90 13.37 -0.11 1.67
CA GLY A 90 12.23 -1.03 1.67
C GLY A 90 12.62 -2.35 1.02
N VAL A 91 13.19 -2.30 -0.18
CA VAL A 91 13.65 -3.49 -0.92
C VAL A 91 14.72 -4.27 -0.15
N ALA A 92 15.68 -3.59 0.49
CA ALA A 92 16.69 -4.26 1.30
C ALA A 92 16.07 -4.98 2.50
N THR A 93 15.14 -4.32 3.22
CA THR A 93 14.38 -4.91 4.33
C THR A 93 13.55 -6.11 3.86
N ALA A 94 12.86 -6.00 2.74
CA ALA A 94 12.07 -7.08 2.14
C ALA A 94 12.95 -8.30 1.76
N THR A 95 14.10 -8.05 1.15
CA THR A 95 15.06 -9.10 0.78
C THR A 95 15.61 -9.82 2.02
N GLN A 96 15.92 -9.06 3.08
CA GLN A 96 16.37 -9.65 4.33
C GLN A 96 15.26 -10.49 5.00
N ALA A 97 14.01 -9.98 5.00
CA ALA A 97 12.85 -10.69 5.52
C ALA A 97 12.63 -12.01 4.76
N ALA A 98 12.73 -11.99 3.42
CA ALA A 98 12.63 -13.19 2.59
C ALA A 98 13.67 -14.26 2.97
N GLY A 99 14.89 -13.87 3.29
CA GLY A 99 15.95 -14.81 3.72
C GLY A 99 15.63 -15.55 5.02
N ARG A 100 14.66 -15.07 5.80
CA ARG A 100 14.26 -15.64 7.10
C ARG A 100 12.87 -16.26 7.11
N HIS A 101 12.08 -16.05 6.05
CA HIS A 101 10.69 -16.50 5.96
C HIS A 101 10.59 -17.80 5.17
N GLU A 102 9.72 -18.74 5.61
CA GLU A 102 9.53 -20.03 4.92
C GLU A 102 9.15 -19.87 3.44
N ALA A 103 8.26 -18.94 3.14
CA ALA A 103 7.86 -18.61 1.77
C ALA A 103 8.89 -17.76 1.01
N GLY A 104 10.01 -17.37 1.63
CA GLY A 104 10.96 -16.42 1.06
C GLY A 104 11.61 -16.88 -0.26
N ARG A 105 11.74 -18.20 -0.46
CA ARG A 105 12.22 -18.75 -1.75
C ARG A 105 11.28 -18.48 -2.93
N ARG A 106 10.04 -18.09 -2.66
CA ARG A 106 9.02 -17.75 -3.67
C ARG A 106 8.87 -16.27 -3.89
N ALA A 107 9.53 -15.43 -3.09
CA ALA A 107 9.47 -13.97 -3.19
C ALA A 107 10.83 -13.40 -3.61
N THR A 108 10.80 -12.43 -4.53
CA THR A 108 11.98 -11.66 -4.95
C THR A 108 11.64 -10.19 -4.96
N PHE A 109 12.58 -9.33 -4.54
CA PHE A 109 12.35 -7.90 -4.43
C PHE A 109 13.35 -7.12 -5.27
N LYS A 110 12.90 -6.04 -5.93
CA LYS A 110 13.73 -5.21 -6.81
C LYS A 110 13.40 -3.74 -6.63
N VAL A 111 14.42 -2.90 -6.70
CA VAL A 111 14.21 -1.45 -6.81
C VAL A 111 13.73 -1.14 -8.22
N ALA A 112 12.54 -0.55 -8.33
CA ALA A 112 11.98 -0.06 -9.58
C ALA A 112 10.98 1.06 -9.29
N ASP A 113 10.95 2.06 -10.16
CA ASP A 113 9.94 3.12 -10.12
C ASP A 113 8.75 2.69 -11.00
N ALA A 114 7.59 2.50 -10.39
CA ALA A 114 6.38 2.12 -11.11
C ALA A 114 5.69 3.30 -11.82
N ASN A 115 6.25 4.50 -11.73
CA ASN A 115 5.88 5.63 -12.59
C ASN A 115 6.54 5.56 -13.98
N GLU A 116 7.57 4.72 -14.11
CA GLU A 116 8.28 4.45 -15.37
C GLU A 116 7.81 3.13 -15.99
N PRO A 117 8.11 2.87 -17.27
CA PRO A 117 7.82 1.58 -17.87
C PRO A 117 8.40 0.42 -17.07
N LEU A 118 7.56 -0.54 -16.70
CA LEU A 118 7.98 -1.67 -15.87
C LEU A 118 8.99 -2.56 -16.62
N PRO A 119 10.10 -2.97 -15.97
CA PRO A 119 11.19 -3.73 -16.61
C PRO A 119 10.82 -5.21 -16.80
N TYR A 120 9.61 -5.48 -17.31
CA TYR A 120 9.07 -6.79 -17.54
C TYR A 120 8.45 -6.89 -18.94
N ALA A 121 8.52 -8.11 -19.51
CA ALA A 121 7.87 -8.42 -20.78
C ALA A 121 6.33 -8.37 -20.64
N ASP A 122 5.67 -8.21 -21.77
CA ASP A 122 4.21 -8.33 -21.86
C ASP A 122 3.74 -9.71 -21.41
N ASN A 123 2.55 -9.77 -20.82
CA ASN A 123 1.87 -11.01 -20.42
C ASN A 123 2.74 -11.92 -19.51
N ARG A 124 3.46 -11.32 -18.57
CA ARG A 124 4.35 -12.04 -17.67
C ARG A 124 3.69 -12.54 -16.39
N PHE A 125 2.79 -11.75 -15.81
CA PHE A 125 2.21 -12.01 -14.50
C PHE A 125 0.77 -12.49 -14.58
N ASP A 126 0.42 -13.42 -13.70
CA ASP A 126 -0.96 -13.90 -13.54
C ASP A 126 -1.80 -12.93 -12.71
N ALA A 127 -1.15 -12.22 -11.79
CA ALA A 127 -1.81 -11.22 -10.95
C ALA A 127 -0.90 -10.04 -10.64
N LEU A 128 -1.55 -8.92 -10.22
CA LEU A 128 -0.89 -7.71 -9.72
C LEU A 128 -1.61 -7.20 -8.47
N LEU A 129 -0.82 -6.71 -7.49
CA LEU A 129 -1.34 -6.02 -6.31
C LEU A 129 -0.68 -4.65 -6.18
N CYS A 130 -1.46 -3.65 -5.76
CA CYS A 130 -0.97 -2.33 -5.38
C CYS A 130 -1.83 -1.78 -4.24
N ILE A 131 -1.40 -2.00 -3.01
CA ILE A 131 -2.21 -1.67 -1.82
C ILE A 131 -1.81 -0.31 -1.27
N ASP A 132 -2.80 0.61 -1.19
CA ASP A 132 -2.70 1.96 -0.63
C ASP A 132 -1.57 2.84 -1.20
N SER A 133 -1.19 2.60 -2.45
CA SER A 133 -0.12 3.34 -3.12
C SER A 133 -0.56 4.04 -4.41
N MET A 134 -1.80 3.82 -4.87
CA MET A 134 -2.31 4.45 -6.11
C MET A 134 -2.27 5.98 -6.06
N ASN A 135 -2.37 6.55 -4.87
CA ASN A 135 -2.27 8.00 -4.64
C ASN A 135 -0.87 8.59 -4.85
N HIS A 136 0.15 7.78 -5.07
CA HIS A 136 1.52 8.23 -5.33
C HIS A 136 1.88 8.24 -6.82
N PHE A 137 0.97 7.79 -7.70
CA PHE A 137 1.21 7.74 -9.15
C PHE A 137 0.64 8.99 -9.84
N PRO A 138 1.50 9.92 -10.32
CA PRO A 138 1.05 11.14 -10.98
C PRO A 138 0.40 10.88 -12.33
N ASN A 139 0.79 9.83 -13.02
CA ASN A 139 0.21 9.44 -14.31
C ASN A 139 -0.50 8.09 -14.21
N ARG A 140 -1.62 8.06 -13.46
CA ARG A 140 -2.41 6.84 -13.23
C ARG A 140 -2.82 6.13 -14.51
N ARG A 141 -3.08 6.88 -15.59
CA ARG A 141 -3.46 6.33 -16.89
C ARG A 141 -2.36 5.42 -17.44
N GLU A 142 -1.13 5.92 -17.49
CA GLU A 142 0.00 5.14 -17.99
C GLU A 142 0.35 4.00 -17.02
N THR A 143 0.25 4.23 -15.73
CA THR A 143 0.44 3.18 -14.72
C THR A 143 -0.53 2.00 -14.94
N LEU A 144 -1.82 2.27 -15.15
CA LEU A 144 -2.81 1.22 -15.42
C LEU A 144 -2.56 0.52 -16.76
N ARG A 145 -2.12 1.24 -17.81
CA ARG A 145 -1.72 0.65 -19.09
C ARG A 145 -0.53 -0.29 -18.95
N GLU A 146 0.48 0.11 -18.17
CA GLU A 146 1.65 -0.73 -17.87
C GLU A 146 1.25 -1.98 -17.09
N TRP A 147 0.38 -1.85 -16.09
CA TRP A 147 -0.14 -3.01 -15.36
C TRP A 147 -0.85 -3.98 -16.32
N ARG A 148 -1.69 -3.45 -17.19
CA ARG A 148 -2.37 -4.26 -18.21
C ARG A 148 -1.39 -4.91 -19.19
N ARG A 149 -0.34 -4.22 -19.59
CA ARG A 149 0.69 -4.77 -20.49
C ARG A 149 1.37 -5.99 -19.87
N VAL A 150 1.82 -5.88 -18.63
CA VAL A 150 2.56 -6.96 -17.96
C VAL A 150 1.68 -8.11 -17.49
N LEU A 151 0.38 -7.91 -17.32
CA LEU A 151 -0.58 -8.97 -16.98
C LEU A 151 -0.86 -9.85 -18.19
N LYS A 152 -1.01 -11.15 -17.95
CA LYS A 152 -1.50 -12.13 -18.92
C LYS A 152 -2.96 -11.87 -19.27
N LEU A 153 -3.46 -12.39 -20.39
CA LEU A 153 -4.89 -12.41 -20.68
C LEU A 153 -5.63 -13.18 -19.59
N GLY A 154 -6.73 -12.60 -19.09
CA GLY A 154 -7.46 -13.12 -17.94
C GLY A 154 -6.74 -12.91 -16.59
N GLY A 155 -5.56 -12.28 -16.60
CA GLY A 155 -4.85 -11.89 -15.38
C GLY A 155 -5.56 -10.79 -14.63
N ARG A 156 -5.49 -10.83 -13.31
CA ARG A 156 -6.25 -9.95 -12.40
C ARG A 156 -5.35 -8.98 -11.67
N ALA A 157 -5.84 -7.77 -11.41
CA ALA A 157 -5.19 -6.85 -10.50
C ALA A 157 -6.13 -6.42 -9.38
N VAL A 158 -5.58 -6.35 -8.16
CA VAL A 158 -6.22 -5.71 -7.02
C VAL A 158 -5.44 -4.47 -6.65
N PHE A 159 -6.12 -3.35 -6.54
CA PHE A 159 -5.51 -2.15 -5.97
C PHE A 159 -6.49 -1.37 -5.11
N THR A 160 -5.95 -0.57 -4.20
CA THR A 160 -6.73 0.34 -3.36
C THR A 160 -6.30 1.78 -3.55
N ASP A 161 -7.27 2.69 -3.58
CA ASP A 161 -7.03 4.14 -3.55
C ASP A 161 -7.55 4.72 -2.24
N PRO A 162 -6.66 5.17 -1.33
CA PRO A 162 -7.04 5.62 0.01
C PRO A 162 -7.45 7.09 0.09
N VAL A 163 -7.57 7.81 -1.04
CA VAL A 163 -7.79 9.26 -1.05
C VAL A 163 -8.83 9.70 -2.08
N VAL A 164 -9.87 8.91 -2.27
CA VAL A 164 -11.01 9.30 -3.12
C VAL A 164 -11.86 10.35 -2.39
N ILE A 165 -12.06 11.51 -3.03
CA ILE A 165 -12.88 12.61 -2.48
C ILE A 165 -14.35 12.23 -2.58
N THR A 166 -15.02 12.10 -1.44
CA THR A 166 -16.42 11.67 -1.35
C THR A 166 -17.31 12.67 -0.61
N GLY A 167 -16.71 13.70 -0.01
CA GLY A 167 -17.39 14.79 0.66
C GLY A 167 -16.56 16.08 0.66
N PRO A 168 -17.05 17.16 1.25
CA PRO A 168 -16.34 18.44 1.29
C PRO A 168 -15.06 18.32 2.12
N VAL A 169 -13.93 18.79 1.55
CA VAL A 169 -12.61 18.80 2.20
C VAL A 169 -11.96 20.16 1.98
N THR A 170 -11.42 20.74 3.02
CA THR A 170 -10.71 22.04 2.95
C THR A 170 -9.28 21.86 2.47
N ASN A 171 -8.66 22.95 1.96
CA ASN A 171 -7.25 22.94 1.57
C ASN A 171 -6.32 22.58 2.74
N GLU A 172 -6.65 23.03 3.95
CA GLU A 172 -5.88 22.71 5.16
C GLU A 172 -5.93 21.21 5.48
N GLU A 173 -7.10 20.59 5.37
CA GLU A 173 -7.27 19.15 5.58
C GLU A 173 -6.54 18.33 4.53
N LEU A 174 -6.57 18.74 3.26
CA LEU A 174 -5.78 18.11 2.18
C LEU A 174 -4.28 18.24 2.46
N ALA A 175 -3.81 19.43 2.86
CA ALA A 175 -2.41 19.64 3.21
C ALA A 175 -1.98 18.76 4.40
N GLN A 176 -2.81 18.68 5.45
CA GLN A 176 -2.54 17.81 6.59
C GLN A 176 -2.56 16.33 6.21
N ARG A 177 -3.50 15.89 5.37
CA ARG A 177 -3.60 14.51 4.87
C ARG A 177 -2.41 14.10 3.98
N SER A 178 -1.77 15.06 3.31
CA SER A 178 -0.59 14.87 2.45
C SER A 178 0.73 15.31 3.12
N SER A 179 0.73 15.59 4.43
CA SER A 179 1.92 16.09 5.13
C SER A 179 3.10 15.11 5.17
N ILE A 180 2.85 13.84 4.91
CA ILE A 180 3.87 12.79 4.95
C ILE A 180 4.43 12.43 3.56
N GLY A 181 3.97 13.06 2.47
CA GLY A 181 4.46 12.77 1.14
C GLY A 181 3.58 13.34 0.03
N LEU A 182 3.89 12.97 -1.22
CA LEU A 182 3.05 13.30 -2.36
C LEU A 182 1.77 12.46 -2.33
N PHE A 183 0.61 13.14 -2.29
CA PHE A 183 -0.70 12.52 -2.38
C PHE A 183 -1.51 13.19 -3.49
N LEU A 184 -2.01 12.39 -4.41
CA LEU A 184 -2.90 12.83 -5.47
C LEU A 184 -4.32 12.38 -5.14
N PHE A 185 -5.11 13.34 -4.69
CA PHE A 185 -6.51 13.10 -4.33
C PHE A 185 -7.35 12.87 -5.59
N THR A 186 -8.18 11.86 -5.55
CA THR A 186 -8.94 11.39 -6.70
C THR A 186 -10.40 11.82 -6.60
N PRO A 187 -10.95 12.54 -7.59
CA PRO A 187 -12.38 12.74 -7.70
C PRO A 187 -13.11 11.39 -7.79
N ARG A 188 -14.35 11.36 -7.31
CA ARG A 188 -15.22 10.18 -7.47
C ARG A 188 -15.34 9.83 -8.95
N ALA A 189 -15.38 8.54 -9.28
CA ALA A 189 -15.48 7.93 -10.60
C ALA A 189 -14.23 8.05 -11.50
N LEU A 190 -13.21 8.85 -11.17
CA LEU A 190 -12.03 8.97 -12.03
C LEU A 190 -11.25 7.65 -12.18
N ASN A 191 -11.14 6.86 -11.11
CA ASN A 191 -10.44 5.56 -11.20
C ASN A 191 -11.18 4.61 -12.15
N GLU A 192 -12.52 4.57 -12.10
CA GLU A 192 -13.36 3.75 -12.96
C GLU A 192 -13.20 4.13 -14.44
N GLU A 193 -13.16 5.42 -14.74
CA GLU A 193 -12.89 5.94 -16.09
C GLU A 193 -11.50 5.51 -16.58
N LEU A 194 -10.47 5.69 -15.76
CA LEU A 194 -9.09 5.32 -16.12
C LEU A 194 -8.89 3.80 -16.26
N ILE A 195 -9.57 3.00 -15.45
CA ILE A 195 -9.60 1.52 -15.56
C ILE A 195 -10.17 1.12 -16.92
N ALA A 196 -11.32 1.68 -17.29
CA ALA A 196 -11.97 1.41 -18.57
C ALA A 196 -11.12 1.86 -19.76
N GLU A 197 -10.54 3.06 -19.71
CA GLU A 197 -9.63 3.59 -20.74
C GLU A 197 -8.35 2.76 -20.90
N ALA A 198 -7.84 2.17 -19.81
CA ALA A 198 -6.72 1.24 -19.88
C ALA A 198 -7.13 -0.11 -20.48
N GLY A 199 -8.42 -0.38 -20.66
CA GLY A 199 -8.96 -1.61 -21.25
C GLY A 199 -9.12 -2.76 -20.24
N PHE A 200 -9.19 -2.46 -18.96
CA PHE A 200 -9.56 -3.42 -17.92
C PHE A 200 -11.08 -3.53 -17.77
N ARG A 201 -11.53 -4.70 -17.34
CA ARG A 201 -12.89 -4.93 -16.85
C ARG A 201 -12.91 -4.91 -15.33
N ILE A 202 -13.76 -4.10 -14.72
CA ILE A 202 -13.96 -4.12 -13.25
C ILE A 202 -14.81 -5.36 -12.92
N LEU A 203 -14.28 -6.21 -12.03
CA LEU A 203 -15.01 -7.38 -11.50
C LEU A 203 -15.64 -7.05 -10.15
N GLU A 204 -14.91 -6.34 -9.28
CA GLU A 204 -15.37 -5.94 -7.95
C GLU A 204 -14.93 -4.50 -7.67
N GLN A 205 -15.78 -3.78 -6.94
CA GLN A 205 -15.49 -2.45 -6.40
C GLN A 205 -16.10 -2.35 -5.02
N HIS A 206 -15.28 -2.14 -4.00
CA HIS A 206 -15.72 -2.10 -2.62
C HIS A 206 -15.27 -0.83 -1.90
N ASP A 207 -16.19 -0.20 -1.17
CA ASP A 207 -15.83 0.83 -0.20
C ASP A 207 -15.29 0.16 1.06
N VAL A 208 -13.99 0.28 1.26
CA VAL A 208 -13.25 -0.30 2.38
C VAL A 208 -12.73 0.79 3.35
N THR A 209 -13.41 1.94 3.35
CA THR A 209 -13.05 3.13 4.14
C THR A 209 -13.04 2.85 5.64
N GLU A 210 -13.93 1.97 6.12
CA GLU A 210 -14.03 1.63 7.54
C GLU A 210 -12.70 1.09 8.09
N ASN A 211 -12.00 0.24 7.33
CA ASN A 211 -10.67 -0.23 7.73
C ASN A 211 -9.68 0.91 7.90
N ALA A 212 -9.65 1.87 6.97
CA ALA A 212 -8.76 3.03 7.08
C ALA A 212 -9.08 3.89 8.32
N ALA A 213 -10.37 4.06 8.63
CA ALA A 213 -10.81 4.78 9.82
C ALA A 213 -10.39 4.07 11.11
N GLN A 214 -10.58 2.76 11.19
CA GLN A 214 -10.22 1.96 12.38
C GLN A 214 -8.71 1.83 12.54
N VAL A 215 -7.98 1.51 11.47
CA VAL A 215 -6.52 1.35 11.50
C VAL A 215 -5.84 2.65 11.88
N SER A 216 -6.25 3.79 11.30
CA SER A 216 -5.66 5.09 11.65
C SER A 216 -5.90 5.48 13.12
N ARG A 217 -7.07 5.18 13.66
CA ARG A 217 -7.37 5.38 15.09
C ARG A 217 -6.48 4.49 15.98
N ARG A 218 -6.46 3.16 15.71
CA ARG A 218 -5.64 2.21 16.48
C ARG A 218 -4.16 2.56 16.41
N TRP A 219 -3.68 2.97 15.25
CA TRP A 219 -2.28 3.36 15.05
C TRP A 219 -1.93 4.57 15.91
N ARG A 220 -2.78 5.61 15.90
CA ARG A 220 -2.61 6.77 16.75
C ARG A 220 -2.59 6.42 18.23
N GLU A 221 -3.55 5.58 18.69
CA GLU A 221 -3.65 5.13 20.07
C GLU A 221 -2.44 4.27 20.49
N ALA A 222 -1.96 3.38 19.61
CA ALA A 222 -0.78 2.56 19.86
C ALA A 222 0.47 3.42 20.03
N ARG A 223 0.65 4.43 19.16
CA ARG A 223 1.74 5.39 19.26
C ARG A 223 1.68 6.24 20.52
N GLU A 224 0.48 6.66 20.94
CA GLU A 224 0.32 7.43 22.17
C GLU A 224 0.75 6.62 23.41
N ARG A 225 0.41 5.34 23.46
CA ARG A 225 0.83 4.45 24.55
C ARG A 225 2.36 4.24 24.61
N LEU A 226 3.06 4.36 23.50
CA LEU A 226 4.52 4.19 23.38
C LEU A 226 5.23 5.53 23.11
N ARG A 227 4.61 6.64 23.55
CA ARG A 227 5.05 8.01 23.25
C ARG A 227 6.50 8.25 23.65
N GLU A 228 6.89 7.88 24.84
CA GLU A 228 8.25 8.14 25.37
C GLU A 228 9.31 7.42 24.53
N ASP A 229 9.09 6.15 24.23
CA ASP A 229 10.00 5.35 23.41
C ASP A 229 10.08 5.89 21.97
N LEU A 230 8.93 6.27 21.39
CA LEU A 230 8.89 6.85 20.05
C LEU A 230 9.58 8.20 19.97
N LEU A 231 9.49 9.04 21.00
CA LEU A 231 10.22 10.30 21.05
C LEU A 231 11.73 10.09 21.00
N GLN A 232 12.26 9.01 21.60
CA GLN A 232 13.68 8.66 21.52
C GLN A 232 14.10 8.20 20.11
N ILE A 233 13.22 7.50 19.39
CA ILE A 233 13.51 6.92 18.06
C ILE A 233 13.34 7.95 16.94
N GLU A 234 12.26 8.74 17.01
CA GLU A 234 11.85 9.61 15.89
C GLU A 234 12.05 11.11 16.16
N GLY A 235 12.18 11.51 17.42
CA GLY A 235 12.15 12.90 17.83
C GLY A 235 10.76 13.52 17.87
N GLY A 236 10.63 14.66 18.55
CA GLY A 236 9.34 15.29 18.82
C GLY A 236 8.60 15.76 17.57
N GLU A 237 9.30 16.41 16.65
CA GLU A 237 8.69 16.94 15.42
C GLU A 237 8.03 15.84 14.57
N ARG A 238 8.74 14.73 14.37
CA ARG A 238 8.22 13.59 13.60
C ARG A 238 7.07 12.91 14.32
N TYR A 239 7.21 12.67 15.64
CA TYR A 239 6.14 12.09 16.43
C TYR A 239 4.85 12.88 16.29
N GLU A 240 4.88 14.20 16.55
CA GLU A 240 3.71 15.07 16.46
C GLU A 240 3.14 15.15 15.03
N GLY A 241 4.02 15.21 14.03
CA GLY A 241 3.61 15.21 12.62
C GLY A 241 2.83 13.97 12.25
N VAL A 242 3.30 12.77 12.63
CA VAL A 242 2.60 11.50 12.37
C VAL A 242 1.29 11.42 13.16
N GLN A 243 1.24 11.88 14.42
CA GLN A 243 0.01 11.89 15.20
C GLN A 243 -1.07 12.80 14.57
N LYS A 244 -0.69 13.97 14.08
CA LYS A 244 -1.60 14.88 13.36
C LYS A 244 -2.09 14.28 12.05
N PHE A 245 -1.18 13.64 11.29
CA PHE A 245 -1.53 12.94 10.07
C PHE A 245 -2.57 11.83 10.35
N LEU A 246 -2.32 10.95 11.31
CA LEU A 246 -3.23 9.85 11.67
C LEU A 246 -4.60 10.37 12.17
N ALA A 247 -4.61 11.46 12.93
CA ALA A 247 -5.84 12.11 13.35
C ALA A 247 -6.65 12.65 12.16
N SER A 248 -5.97 13.23 11.16
CA SER A 248 -6.61 13.71 9.94
C SER A 248 -7.17 12.54 9.10
N VAL A 249 -6.40 11.46 8.94
CA VAL A 249 -6.89 10.26 8.24
C VAL A 249 -8.16 9.75 8.92
N HIS A 250 -8.10 9.50 10.24
CA HIS A 250 -9.25 8.99 10.99
C HIS A 250 -10.48 9.87 10.81
N ARG A 251 -10.35 11.18 11.02
CA ARG A 251 -11.47 12.12 10.91
C ARG A 251 -12.10 12.09 9.52
N LEU A 252 -11.29 12.27 8.47
CA LEU A 252 -11.78 12.37 7.10
C LEU A 252 -12.41 11.06 6.59
N THR A 253 -11.88 9.91 7.02
CA THR A 253 -12.45 8.61 6.64
C THR A 253 -13.69 8.25 7.48
N HIS A 254 -13.68 8.53 8.78
CA HIS A 254 -14.84 8.32 9.65
C HIS A 254 -16.05 9.15 9.23
N GLU A 255 -15.81 10.41 8.84
CA GLU A 255 -16.83 11.31 8.32
C GLU A 255 -17.19 11.08 6.84
N ARG A 256 -16.60 10.07 6.19
CA ARG A 256 -16.82 9.75 4.78
C ARG A 256 -16.58 10.90 3.82
N ARG A 257 -15.64 11.79 4.14
CA ARG A 257 -15.20 12.89 3.28
C ARG A 257 -14.04 12.49 2.35
N LEU A 258 -13.19 11.58 2.82
CA LEU A 258 -12.29 10.79 1.97
C LEU A 258 -12.64 9.31 2.13
N SER A 259 -12.69 8.60 1.02
CA SER A 259 -12.94 7.17 1.01
C SER A 259 -11.73 6.39 0.50
N ARG A 260 -11.62 5.15 0.98
CA ARG A 260 -10.69 4.14 0.49
C ARG A 260 -11.48 3.13 -0.32
N ILE A 261 -11.17 3.04 -1.59
CA ILE A 261 -11.90 2.16 -2.52
C ILE A 261 -10.95 1.05 -3.00
N ALA A 262 -11.41 -0.18 -2.94
CA ALA A 262 -10.72 -1.35 -3.47
C ALA A 262 -11.35 -1.75 -4.82
N TYR A 263 -10.49 -2.08 -5.77
CA TYR A 263 -10.87 -2.53 -7.11
C TYR A 263 -10.25 -3.88 -7.40
N LEU A 264 -11.05 -4.81 -7.91
CA LEU A 264 -10.59 -6.00 -8.62
C LEU A 264 -10.87 -5.80 -10.10
N VAL A 265 -9.84 -5.86 -10.92
CA VAL A 265 -9.93 -5.68 -12.36
C VAL A 265 -9.28 -6.85 -13.11
N GLU A 266 -9.76 -7.13 -14.32
CA GLU A 266 -9.26 -8.23 -15.18
C GLU A 266 -8.87 -7.68 -16.55
N LYS A 267 -7.74 -8.19 -17.08
CA LYS A 267 -7.26 -7.88 -18.44
C LYS A 267 -8.07 -8.58 -19.50
#